data_4ef97812d0238782c03c572e0592b0cb
#
_entry.id   4ef97812d0238782c03c572e0592b0cb
#
_cell.length_a   1.000
_cell.length_b   1.000
_cell.length_c   1.000
_cell.angle_alpha   90.00
_cell.angle_beta   90.00
_cell.angle_gamma   90.00
#
_symmetry.space_group_name_H-M   'P 1'
#
loop_
_entity.id
_entity.type
_entity.pdbx_description
1 polymer ?
#
loop_
_entity_poly.entity_id
_entity_poly.type
_entity_poly.pdbx_seq_one_letter_code
_entity_poly.pdbx_strand_id
1 'polypeptide(L)'
;MKKLFLILITGLLVSCSNTNDLQKSINKKKIEETKSNEKKVKNIPDWFVEPPQSSVDVYYFVGSGESKSVQLSMDIAVMEAQEQLASVVDTLVSQRADKFVAQLG
;
A
#
# COMPACT_ATOMS: atom_id res chain seq x y z
N MET A 1 -34.88 -32.51 39.75
CA MET A 1 -33.56 -32.13 39.21
C MET A 1 -33.48 -32.25 37.69
N LYS A 2 -34.03 -33.23 37.05
CA LYS A 2 -34.02 -33.38 35.56
C LYS A 2 -34.76 -32.26 34.80
N LYS A 3 -35.81 -31.72 35.34
CA LYS A 3 -36.63 -30.65 34.72
C LYS A 3 -35.94 -29.27 34.83
N LEU A 4 -35.13 -29.04 35.86
CA LEU A 4 -34.37 -27.81 36.08
C LEU A 4 -33.16 -27.72 35.13
N PHE A 5 -32.58 -28.85 34.76
CA PHE A 5 -31.49 -28.91 33.82
C PHE A 5 -31.92 -28.66 32.37
N LEU A 6 -33.15 -28.98 32.02
CA LEU A 6 -33.72 -28.75 30.69
C LEU A 6 -34.01 -27.28 30.40
N ILE A 7 -34.36 -26.51 31.45
CA ILE A 7 -34.62 -25.06 31.35
C ILE A 7 -33.28 -24.30 31.18
N LEU A 8 -32.19 -24.79 31.72
CA LEU A 8 -30.86 -24.16 31.61
C LEU A 8 -30.27 -24.28 30.20
N ILE A 9 -30.62 -25.33 29.45
CA ILE A 9 -30.11 -25.57 28.07
C ILE A 9 -30.85 -24.74 27.04
N THR A 10 -32.12 -24.35 27.27
CA THR A 10 -32.89 -23.52 26.33
C THR A 10 -32.52 -22.04 26.36
N GLY A 11 -31.83 -21.56 27.41
CA GLY A 11 -31.38 -20.18 27.55
C GLY A 11 -30.14 -19.79 26.73
N LEU A 12 -29.41 -20.75 26.15
CA LEU A 12 -28.15 -20.51 25.45
C LEU A 12 -28.26 -20.31 23.92
N LEU A 13 -29.45 -20.39 23.33
CA LEU A 13 -29.64 -20.32 21.88
C LEU A 13 -30.10 -18.94 21.34
N VAL A 14 -30.18 -17.90 22.16
CA VAL A 14 -30.70 -16.58 21.74
C VAL A 14 -29.59 -15.53 21.54
N SER A 15 -28.32 -15.91 21.49
CA SER A 15 -27.20 -14.96 21.37
C SER A 15 -26.54 -14.89 19.98
N CYS A 16 -27.25 -15.15 18.89
CA CYS A 16 -26.71 -15.03 17.54
C CYS A 16 -27.61 -14.23 16.58
N SER A 17 -27.89 -12.96 16.89
CA SER A 17 -28.71 -12.15 15.96
C SER A 17 -28.16 -10.75 15.66
N ASN A 18 -26.83 -10.52 15.75
CA ASN A 18 -26.28 -9.19 15.41
C ASN A 18 -25.10 -9.21 14.43
N THR A 19 -24.91 -10.30 13.68
CA THR A 19 -23.84 -10.39 12.67
C THR A 19 -24.18 -9.67 11.36
N ASN A 20 -25.46 -9.46 11.06
CA ASN A 20 -25.88 -8.84 9.81
C ASN A 20 -25.57 -7.34 9.72
N ASP A 21 -25.62 -6.61 10.82
CA ASP A 21 -25.34 -5.17 10.84
C ASP A 21 -23.83 -4.89 10.74
N LEU A 22 -23.00 -5.71 11.36
CA LEU A 22 -21.54 -5.64 11.23
C LEU A 22 -21.10 -5.95 9.79
N GLN A 23 -21.65 -7.00 9.18
CA GLN A 23 -21.33 -7.38 7.81
C GLN A 23 -21.76 -6.29 6.82
N LYS A 24 -22.89 -5.63 7.04
CA LYS A 24 -23.39 -4.53 6.20
C LYS A 24 -22.51 -3.28 6.31
N SER A 25 -22.00 -2.98 7.50
CA SER A 25 -21.11 -1.84 7.73
C SER A 25 -19.72 -2.08 7.13
N ILE A 26 -19.18 -3.29 7.21
CA ILE A 26 -17.90 -3.70 6.58
C ILE A 26 -18.00 -3.63 5.06
N ASN A 27 -19.07 -4.16 4.48
CA ASN A 27 -19.30 -4.11 3.04
C ASN A 27 -19.45 -2.67 2.53
N LYS A 28 -20.15 -1.80 3.27
CA LYS A 28 -20.30 -0.39 2.92
C LYS A 28 -18.96 0.34 2.92
N LYS A 29 -18.13 0.15 3.97
CA LYS A 29 -16.75 0.70 4.02
C LYS A 29 -15.91 0.22 2.86
N LYS A 30 -15.92 -1.07 2.56
CA LYS A 30 -15.14 -1.66 1.46
C LYS A 30 -15.54 -1.10 0.10
N ILE A 31 -16.83 -0.85 -0.14
CA ILE A 31 -17.34 -0.25 -1.38
C ILE A 31 -16.92 1.24 -1.48
N GLU A 32 -16.95 1.99 -0.37
CA GLU A 32 -16.50 3.39 -0.35
C GLU A 32 -14.99 3.51 -0.58
N GLU A 33 -14.19 2.65 0.02
CA GLU A 33 -12.74 2.59 -0.22
C GLU A 33 -12.42 2.22 -1.67
N THR A 34 -13.11 1.25 -2.26
CA THR A 34 -12.92 0.87 -3.67
C THR A 34 -13.28 2.02 -4.61
N LYS A 35 -14.39 2.72 -4.40
CA LYS A 35 -14.78 3.89 -5.20
C LYS A 35 -13.82 5.06 -5.03
N SER A 36 -13.26 5.26 -3.84
CA SER A 36 -12.25 6.29 -3.58
C SER A 36 -10.95 5.96 -4.32
N ASN A 37 -10.54 4.71 -4.32
CA ASN A 37 -9.34 4.26 -5.01
C ASN A 37 -9.49 4.32 -6.54
N GLU A 38 -10.66 3.96 -7.09
CA GLU A 38 -10.95 4.12 -8.52
C GLU A 38 -10.90 5.58 -8.98
N LYS A 39 -11.38 6.53 -8.16
CA LYS A 39 -11.26 7.96 -8.46
C LYS A 39 -9.81 8.44 -8.41
N LYS A 40 -9.00 7.94 -7.48
CA LYS A 40 -7.57 8.27 -7.38
C LYS A 40 -6.81 7.76 -8.61
N VAL A 41 -7.09 6.54 -9.07
CA VAL A 41 -6.46 5.95 -10.26
C VAL A 41 -6.80 6.73 -11.54
N LYS A 42 -8.02 7.22 -11.70
CA LYS A 42 -8.43 8.03 -12.86
C LYS A 42 -7.75 9.39 -12.97
N ASN A 43 -7.19 9.90 -11.88
CA ASN A 43 -6.53 11.21 -11.83
C ASN A 43 -5.00 11.11 -11.81
N ILE A 44 -4.44 9.92 -12.04
CA ILE A 44 -2.99 9.74 -12.14
C ILE A 44 -2.53 10.30 -13.49
N PRO A 45 -1.56 11.23 -13.52
CA PRO A 45 -1.03 11.76 -14.77
C PRO A 45 -0.28 10.69 -15.57
N ASP A 46 -0.31 10.80 -16.89
CA ASP A 46 0.35 9.84 -17.78
C ASP A 46 1.86 9.71 -17.51
N TRP A 47 2.54 10.82 -17.22
CA TRP A 47 3.96 10.81 -16.86
C TRP A 47 4.29 10.04 -15.57
N PHE A 48 3.30 9.82 -14.70
CA PHE A 48 3.48 9.00 -13.50
C PHE A 48 3.46 7.51 -13.82
N VAL A 49 2.59 7.10 -14.75
CA VAL A 49 2.45 5.69 -15.19
C VAL A 49 3.56 5.32 -16.18
N GLU A 50 3.88 6.24 -17.09
CA GLU A 50 4.92 6.09 -18.10
C GLU A 50 5.91 7.25 -17.98
N PRO A 51 6.85 7.18 -17.03
CA PRO A 51 7.89 8.21 -16.90
C PRO A 51 8.79 8.22 -18.14
N PRO A 52 9.42 9.37 -18.45
CA PRO A 52 10.39 9.44 -19.53
C PRO A 52 11.48 8.39 -19.39
N GLN A 53 11.97 7.86 -20.51
CA GLN A 53 13.02 6.85 -20.51
C GLN A 53 14.32 7.44 -19.94
N SER A 54 14.89 6.73 -18.97
CA SER A 54 16.21 7.07 -18.44
C SER A 54 17.30 6.81 -19.48
N SER A 55 18.33 7.65 -19.50
CA SER A 55 19.52 7.51 -20.36
C SER A 55 20.77 7.27 -19.52
N VAL A 56 21.92 7.17 -20.16
CA VAL A 56 23.19 6.95 -19.46
C VAL A 56 23.52 8.09 -18.47
N ASP A 57 23.10 9.31 -18.79
CA ASP A 57 23.44 10.52 -18.03
C ASP A 57 22.25 11.09 -17.25
N VAL A 58 21.02 10.60 -17.51
CA VAL A 58 19.80 11.16 -16.92
C VAL A 58 18.88 10.04 -16.47
N TYR A 59 18.52 10.07 -15.20
CA TYR A 59 17.56 9.15 -14.60
C TYR A 59 16.31 9.88 -14.17
N TYR A 60 15.15 9.28 -14.43
CA TYR A 60 13.86 9.78 -14.00
C TYR A 60 13.28 8.85 -12.94
N PHE A 61 12.85 9.43 -11.83
CA PHE A 61 12.19 8.72 -10.75
C PHE A 61 10.85 9.37 -10.45
N VAL A 62 9.87 8.57 -10.13
CA VAL A 62 8.53 9.03 -9.78
C VAL A 62 8.23 8.60 -8.36
N GLY A 63 7.85 9.55 -7.52
CA GLY A 63 7.43 9.30 -6.15
C GLY A 63 5.97 9.67 -5.95
N SER A 64 5.32 9.02 -5.01
CA SER A 64 3.95 9.30 -4.58
C SER A 64 3.91 9.60 -3.08
N GLY A 65 2.97 10.44 -2.66
CA GLY A 65 2.79 10.76 -1.25
C GLY A 65 1.34 11.05 -0.93
N GLU A 66 0.84 10.49 0.15
CA GLU A 66 -0.52 10.75 0.62
C GLU A 66 -0.49 11.27 2.06
N SER A 67 -1.09 12.46 2.28
CA SER A 67 -1.21 13.08 3.59
C SER A 67 -2.38 14.06 3.62
N LYS A 68 -2.78 14.48 4.82
CA LYS A 68 -3.73 15.59 5.01
C LYS A 68 -3.12 16.95 4.68
N SER A 69 -1.81 17.08 4.69
CA SER A 69 -1.07 18.28 4.33
C SER A 69 -0.46 18.11 2.95
N VAL A 70 -0.68 19.07 2.05
CA VAL A 70 -0.08 19.09 0.72
C VAL A 70 1.44 19.10 0.80
N GLN A 71 2.01 19.92 1.69
CA GLN A 71 3.46 19.97 1.89
C GLN A 71 4.02 18.60 2.29
N LEU A 72 3.41 17.95 3.26
CA LEU A 72 3.86 16.62 3.70
C LEU A 72 3.70 15.56 2.61
N SER A 73 2.65 15.63 1.78
CA SER A 73 2.50 14.71 0.63
C SER A 73 3.63 14.90 -0.38
N MET A 74 4.05 16.13 -0.64
CA MET A 74 5.18 16.43 -1.52
C MET A 74 6.49 15.92 -0.93
N ASP A 75 6.72 16.12 0.36
CA ASP A 75 7.94 15.66 1.02
C ASP A 75 8.05 14.13 0.99
N ILE A 76 6.94 13.42 1.23
CA ILE A 76 6.87 11.95 1.12
C ILE A 76 7.20 11.50 -0.32
N ALA A 77 6.61 12.14 -1.34
CA ALA A 77 6.85 11.79 -2.73
C ALA A 77 8.32 12.02 -3.14
N VAL A 78 8.93 13.11 -2.68
CA VAL A 78 10.36 13.38 -2.90
C VAL A 78 11.23 12.34 -2.22
N MET A 79 10.93 11.96 -0.99
CA MET A 79 11.67 10.91 -0.27
C MET A 79 11.59 9.56 -1.00
N GLU A 80 10.43 9.16 -1.49
CA GLU A 80 10.26 7.92 -2.27
C GLU A 80 11.10 7.93 -3.55
N ALA A 81 11.11 9.04 -4.29
CA ALA A 81 11.94 9.19 -5.47
C ALA A 81 13.46 9.14 -5.14
N GLN A 82 13.86 9.72 -4.01
CA GLN A 82 15.25 9.69 -3.53
C GLN A 82 15.69 8.28 -3.12
N GLU A 83 14.81 7.48 -2.52
CA GLU A 83 15.09 6.06 -2.21
C GLU A 83 15.34 5.25 -3.47
N GLN A 84 14.55 5.47 -4.53
CA GLN A 84 14.76 4.83 -5.83
C GLN A 84 16.12 5.21 -6.43
N LEU A 85 16.48 6.49 -6.38
CA LEU A 85 17.79 6.97 -6.82
C LEU A 85 18.92 6.30 -6.03
N ALA A 86 18.82 6.26 -4.70
CA ALA A 86 19.83 5.66 -3.84
C ALA A 86 20.04 4.17 -4.17
N SER A 87 18.98 3.43 -4.42
CA SER A 87 19.04 2.02 -4.84
C SER A 87 19.77 1.82 -6.17
N VAL A 88 19.54 2.71 -7.15
CA VAL A 88 20.26 2.64 -8.44
C VAL A 88 21.73 2.94 -8.26
N VAL A 89 22.08 3.97 -7.49
CA VAL A 89 23.47 4.33 -7.20
C VAL A 89 24.20 3.19 -6.49
N ASP A 90 23.59 2.59 -5.47
CA ASP A 90 24.16 1.44 -4.75
C ASP A 90 24.43 0.26 -5.70
N THR A 91 23.46 -0.05 -6.56
CA THR A 91 23.61 -1.11 -7.58
C THR A 91 24.79 -0.82 -8.53
N LEU A 92 24.91 0.41 -9.02
CA LEU A 92 25.98 0.80 -9.94
C LEU A 92 27.34 0.74 -9.27
N VAL A 93 27.45 1.19 -8.02
CA VAL A 93 28.70 1.14 -7.24
C VAL A 93 29.12 -0.31 -6.99
N SER A 94 28.17 -1.16 -6.56
CA SER A 94 28.45 -2.58 -6.31
C SER A 94 28.92 -3.30 -7.57
N GLN A 95 28.25 -3.10 -8.71
CA GLN A 95 28.65 -3.69 -9.99
C GLN A 95 30.06 -3.24 -10.46
N ARG A 96 30.42 -1.98 -10.20
CA ARG A 96 31.76 -1.49 -10.52
C ARG A 96 32.81 -2.08 -9.60
N ALA A 97 32.53 -2.19 -8.31
CA ALA A 97 33.40 -2.81 -7.33
C ALA A 97 33.68 -4.29 -7.68
N ASP A 98 32.62 -5.04 -8.01
CA ASP A 98 32.73 -6.45 -8.41
C ASP A 98 33.58 -6.64 -9.66
N LYS A 99 33.38 -5.79 -10.68
CA LYS A 99 34.21 -5.80 -11.89
C LYS A 99 35.68 -5.48 -11.60
N PHE A 100 35.95 -4.53 -10.73
CA PHE A 100 37.31 -4.17 -10.33
C PHE A 100 37.98 -5.32 -9.60
N VAL A 101 37.32 -5.97 -8.65
CA VAL A 101 37.84 -7.14 -7.93
C VAL A 101 38.12 -8.30 -8.89
N ALA A 102 37.20 -8.56 -9.84
CA ALA A 102 37.39 -9.61 -10.83
C ALA A 102 38.59 -9.37 -11.79
N GLN A 103 39.01 -8.11 -12.00
CA GLN A 103 40.18 -7.78 -12.81
C GLN A 103 41.51 -7.91 -12.06
N LEU A 104 41.46 -7.85 -10.72
CA LEU A 104 42.66 -7.97 -9.88
C LEU A 104 43.03 -9.42 -9.51
N GLY A 105 42.10 -10.35 -9.62
CA GLY A 105 42.24 -11.76 -9.31
C GLY A 105 42.59 -12.59 -10.53
#